data_ee3695bdec8c3d84f8eb657d726c3468
#
_entry.id   ee3695bdec8c3d84f8eb657d726c3468
#
_cell.length_a   1.000
_cell.length_b   1.000
_cell.length_c   1.000
_cell.angle_alpha   90.00
_cell.angle_beta   90.00
_cell.angle_gamma   90.00
#
_symmetry.space_group_name_H-M   'P 1'
#
loop_
_entity.id
_entity.type
_entity.pdbx_description
1 polymer ?
#
loop_
_entity_poly.entity_id
_entity_poly.type
_entity_poly.pdbx_seq_one_letter_code
_entity_poly.pdbx_strand_id
1 'polypeptide(L)'
;TASLPNERSAVCTVKVTTKKLPTSGYSYASTAQYTGSAIIPTVTVKDGSKVLRQNIDYRVMVTNNVKIGHANIAISGMGNYYGSYSAGFDIIPAKQTIQKLETRYKGFFVDWAQKGSATGYDIQYSTSANMSGATSKHLTANKPDNLTISGLTADKTYYVRVRSYTNVGSKTYYGPWSDIKNIKTAKYDITKASVSGISTKAYTGKAITQNITVKYNGTALKNGTDYTTSYSNNKKIGKAIVKITGKGKYGGIITKNFTINPAKQKIQKL
;
A
#
# COMPACT_ATOMS: atom_id res chain seq x y z
N THR A 1 53.97 -55.12 63.25
CA THR A 1 53.80 -53.91 62.44
C THR A 1 53.60 -54.29 61.00
N ALA A 2 52.34 -54.30 60.55
CA ALA A 2 52.00 -54.55 59.16
C ALA A 2 52.08 -53.25 58.36
N SER A 3 52.99 -53.18 57.41
CA SER A 3 53.06 -52.07 56.44
C SER A 3 51.99 -52.25 55.40
N LEU A 4 51.18 -51.23 55.28
CA LEU A 4 50.16 -51.17 54.17
C LEU A 4 50.86 -51.04 52.82
N PRO A 5 50.35 -51.73 51.78
CA PRO A 5 50.93 -51.63 50.45
C PRO A 5 50.75 -50.25 49.89
N ASN A 6 51.76 -49.74 49.18
CA ASN A 6 51.81 -48.48 48.49
C ASN A 6 50.70 -48.44 47.46
N GLU A 7 49.61 -47.65 47.70
CA GLU A 7 48.63 -47.30 46.72
C GLU A 7 49.25 -46.46 45.59
N ARG A 8 49.49 -47.06 44.43
CA ARG A 8 49.90 -46.31 43.25
C ARG A 8 48.70 -45.59 42.73
N SER A 9 48.68 -44.27 42.88
CA SER A 9 47.75 -43.41 42.18
C SER A 9 47.91 -43.60 40.66
N ALA A 10 46.94 -44.20 40.01
CA ALA A 10 46.87 -44.22 38.56
C ALA A 10 46.40 -42.86 38.06
N VAL A 11 47.30 -42.08 37.49
CA VAL A 11 46.93 -40.81 36.82
C VAL A 11 46.34 -41.21 35.45
N CYS A 12 45.01 -41.08 35.32
CA CYS A 12 44.34 -41.18 34.06
C CYS A 12 44.43 -39.88 33.30
N THR A 13 45.27 -39.77 32.28
CA THR A 13 45.35 -38.61 31.40
C THR A 13 44.31 -38.72 30.32
N VAL A 14 43.22 -37.98 30.46
CA VAL A 14 42.18 -37.85 29.41
C VAL A 14 42.65 -36.83 28.38
N LYS A 15 43.00 -37.28 27.17
CA LYS A 15 43.32 -36.39 26.06
C LYS A 15 42.00 -35.88 25.48
N VAL A 16 41.63 -34.64 25.79
CA VAL A 16 40.49 -33.96 25.17
C VAL A 16 40.93 -33.49 23.79
N THR A 17 40.44 -34.12 22.74
CA THR A 17 40.62 -33.67 21.34
C THR A 17 39.54 -32.69 20.95
N THR A 18 39.90 -31.44 20.73
CA THR A 18 38.98 -30.41 20.19
C THR A 18 38.93 -30.50 18.70
N LYS A 19 37.75 -30.25 18.13
CA LYS A 19 37.46 -30.23 16.68
C LYS A 19 37.28 -28.81 16.20
N LYS A 20 37.83 -28.45 15.03
CA LYS A 20 37.57 -27.13 14.42
C LYS A 20 36.10 -27.02 14.04
N LEU A 21 35.50 -25.83 14.22
CA LEU A 21 34.17 -25.53 13.70
C LEU A 21 34.11 -25.84 12.21
N PRO A 22 32.98 -26.39 11.69
CA PRO A 22 32.83 -26.72 10.28
C PRO A 22 32.97 -25.46 9.42
N THR A 23 33.31 -25.65 8.14
CA THR A 23 33.39 -24.56 7.15
C THR A 23 32.04 -24.24 6.51
N SER A 24 31.03 -25.10 6.73
CA SER A 24 29.65 -24.97 6.22
C SER A 24 28.66 -25.46 7.28
N GLY A 25 27.36 -25.37 6.99
CA GLY A 25 26.32 -25.82 7.94
C GLY A 25 25.84 -24.74 8.90
N TYR A 26 26.04 -23.49 8.56
CA TYR A 26 25.52 -22.34 9.28
C TYR A 26 24.19 -21.87 8.67
N SER A 27 23.17 -21.67 9.53
CA SER A 27 21.86 -21.18 9.13
C SER A 27 21.43 -20.05 10.03
N TYR A 28 21.08 -18.93 9.44
CA TYR A 28 20.56 -17.72 10.09
C TYR A 28 19.75 -16.91 9.08
N ALA A 29 18.88 -16.01 9.57
CA ALA A 29 18.14 -15.10 8.69
C ALA A 29 19.11 -14.07 8.09
N SER A 30 19.07 -13.89 6.76
CA SER A 30 19.89 -12.89 6.05
C SER A 30 19.40 -11.46 6.24
N THR A 31 18.16 -11.28 6.70
CA THR A 31 17.55 -9.96 6.99
C THR A 31 16.70 -10.01 8.25
N ALA A 32 16.61 -8.86 8.94
CA ALA A 32 15.68 -8.67 10.05
C ALA A 32 15.07 -7.26 9.97
N GLN A 33 13.83 -7.09 10.42
CA GLN A 33 13.20 -5.78 10.47
C GLN A 33 13.66 -4.98 11.68
N TYR A 34 13.91 -3.69 11.49
CA TYR A 34 14.27 -2.75 12.54
C TYR A 34 13.20 -2.66 13.63
N THR A 35 13.61 -2.82 14.89
CA THR A 35 12.74 -2.78 16.07
C THR A 35 13.02 -1.60 16.99
N GLY A 36 14.13 -0.89 16.79
CA GLY A 36 14.64 0.11 17.73
C GLY A 36 15.53 -0.46 18.82
N SER A 37 15.64 -1.78 18.93
CA SER A 37 16.43 -2.50 19.92
C SER A 37 17.43 -3.44 19.25
N ALA A 38 18.39 -3.99 20.05
CA ALA A 38 19.35 -4.96 19.55
C ALA A 38 18.66 -6.21 19.00
N ILE A 39 19.05 -6.63 17.79
CA ILE A 39 18.50 -7.80 17.09
C ILE A 39 19.56 -8.89 17.12
N ILE A 40 19.20 -10.05 17.66
CA ILE A 40 20.05 -11.24 17.70
C ILE A 40 19.30 -12.34 16.91
N PRO A 41 19.76 -12.69 15.70
CA PRO A 41 19.12 -13.75 14.92
C PRO A 41 19.37 -15.12 15.57
N THR A 42 18.43 -16.04 15.40
CA THR A 42 18.68 -17.43 15.72
C THR A 42 19.72 -17.98 14.75
N VAL A 43 20.81 -18.52 15.31
CA VAL A 43 21.91 -19.13 14.56
C VAL A 43 21.91 -20.63 14.84
N THR A 44 21.86 -21.46 13.81
CA THR A 44 22.03 -22.92 13.92
C THR A 44 23.34 -23.31 13.26
N VAL A 45 24.14 -24.12 13.92
CA VAL A 45 25.39 -24.67 13.40
C VAL A 45 25.27 -26.19 13.35
N LYS A 46 25.62 -26.80 12.20
CA LYS A 46 25.64 -28.25 11.99
C LYS A 46 27.05 -28.72 11.66
N ASP A 47 27.50 -29.78 12.30
CA ASP A 47 28.71 -30.49 11.97
C ASP A 47 28.31 -31.86 11.36
N GLY A 48 28.24 -31.95 10.04
CA GLY A 48 27.59 -33.03 9.33
C GLY A 48 26.10 -33.09 9.69
N SER A 49 25.63 -34.20 10.18
CA SER A 49 24.26 -34.42 10.67
C SER A 49 24.01 -33.89 12.10
N LYS A 50 25.08 -33.65 12.86
CA LYS A 50 24.97 -33.21 14.28
C LYS A 50 24.66 -31.74 14.36
N VAL A 51 23.56 -31.36 15.04
CA VAL A 51 23.26 -29.98 15.42
C VAL A 51 24.05 -29.64 16.68
N LEU A 52 24.88 -28.60 16.60
CA LEU A 52 25.67 -28.09 17.73
C LEU A 52 24.78 -27.24 18.65
N ARG A 53 25.13 -27.22 19.95
CA ARG A 53 24.38 -26.52 20.98
C ARG A 53 25.01 -25.16 21.26
N GLN A 54 24.25 -24.11 21.11
CA GLN A 54 24.68 -22.75 21.45
C GLN A 54 24.98 -22.67 22.97
N ASN A 55 26.03 -21.91 23.33
CA ASN A 55 26.56 -21.76 24.67
C ASN A 55 27.21 -23.01 25.31
N ILE A 56 27.32 -24.12 24.55
CA ILE A 56 28.02 -25.35 24.92
C ILE A 56 29.08 -25.67 23.87
N ASP A 57 28.70 -25.83 22.62
CA ASP A 57 29.57 -26.19 21.51
C ASP A 57 30.06 -24.95 20.74
N TYR A 58 29.30 -23.84 20.77
CA TYR A 58 29.67 -22.55 20.22
C TYR A 58 28.94 -21.39 20.91
N ARG A 59 29.46 -20.17 20.76
CA ARG A 59 28.81 -18.91 21.16
C ARG A 59 28.63 -18.01 19.98
N VAL A 60 27.60 -17.15 20.05
CA VAL A 60 27.29 -16.12 19.05
C VAL A 60 27.47 -14.74 19.67
N MET A 61 28.19 -13.88 18.98
CA MET A 61 28.29 -12.45 19.29
C MET A 61 27.76 -11.68 18.07
N VAL A 62 26.93 -10.68 18.30
CA VAL A 62 26.37 -9.84 17.24
C VAL A 62 26.73 -8.38 17.52
N THR A 63 27.21 -7.68 16.51
CA THR A 63 27.58 -6.26 16.58
C THR A 63 26.90 -5.46 15.48
N ASN A 64 26.79 -4.13 15.66
CA ASN A 64 26.08 -3.23 14.73
C ASN A 64 24.60 -3.60 14.53
N ASN A 65 23.99 -4.22 15.54
CA ASN A 65 22.68 -4.89 15.43
C ASN A 65 21.51 -4.07 16.02
N VAL A 66 21.68 -2.75 16.18
CA VAL A 66 20.64 -1.86 16.72
C VAL A 66 20.06 -0.94 15.66
N LYS A 67 20.85 -0.52 14.68
CA LYS A 67 20.45 0.43 13.63
C LYS A 67 20.23 -0.28 12.29
N ILE A 68 19.46 0.33 11.41
CA ILE A 68 19.32 -0.11 10.03
C ILE A 68 20.70 -0.09 9.37
N GLY A 69 21.05 -1.17 8.67
CA GLY A 69 22.35 -1.37 8.07
C GLY A 69 22.82 -2.81 8.16
N HIS A 70 24.11 -3.04 7.93
CA HIS A 70 24.71 -4.37 8.03
C HIS A 70 25.16 -4.66 9.46
N ALA A 71 24.66 -5.76 10.01
CA ALA A 71 25.06 -6.30 11.31
C ALA A 71 26.01 -7.49 11.14
N ASN A 72 26.97 -7.63 12.04
CA ASN A 72 27.96 -8.72 12.00
C ASN A 72 27.63 -9.81 13.02
N ILE A 73 27.80 -11.04 12.60
CA ILE A 73 27.68 -12.24 13.43
C ILE A 73 29.07 -12.87 13.56
N ALA A 74 29.58 -13.01 14.77
CA ALA A 74 30.79 -13.79 15.07
C ALA A 74 30.38 -15.04 15.84
N ILE A 75 30.73 -16.20 15.31
CA ILE A 75 30.50 -17.51 15.91
C ILE A 75 31.84 -18.07 16.34
N SER A 76 32.01 -18.39 17.61
CA SER A 76 33.26 -18.94 18.17
C SER A 76 32.98 -20.31 18.78
N GLY A 77 33.85 -21.28 18.50
CA GLY A 77 33.79 -22.60 19.08
C GLY A 77 34.00 -22.59 20.61
N MET A 78 33.34 -23.49 21.30
CA MET A 78 33.38 -23.71 22.73
C MET A 78 33.42 -25.22 23.04
N GLY A 79 33.85 -25.55 24.24
CA GLY A 79 33.90 -26.93 24.71
C GLY A 79 34.81 -27.79 23.84
N ASN A 80 34.20 -28.72 23.11
CA ASN A 80 34.91 -29.63 22.20
C ASN A 80 35.19 -29.02 20.80
N TYR A 81 34.80 -27.77 20.57
CA TYR A 81 35.02 -27.08 19.31
C TYR A 81 35.90 -25.85 19.47
N TYR A 82 36.75 -25.54 18.49
CA TYR A 82 37.56 -24.35 18.41
C TYR A 82 37.44 -23.67 17.05
N GLY A 83 37.99 -22.45 16.92
CA GLY A 83 37.96 -21.65 15.73
C GLY A 83 36.74 -20.71 15.68
N SER A 84 36.62 -19.96 14.61
CA SER A 84 35.58 -18.96 14.44
C SER A 84 35.02 -18.97 13.00
N TYR A 85 33.80 -18.47 12.88
CA TYR A 85 33.12 -18.19 11.62
C TYR A 85 32.48 -16.81 11.70
N SER A 86 32.63 -16.03 10.64
CA SER A 86 32.05 -14.68 10.55
C SER A 86 30.99 -14.66 9.47
N ALA A 87 29.89 -14.01 9.78
CA ALA A 87 28.73 -13.82 8.91
C ALA A 87 28.10 -12.45 9.15
N GLY A 88 27.01 -12.16 8.48
CA GLY A 88 26.24 -10.95 8.72
C GLY A 88 24.83 -11.05 8.20
N PHE A 89 24.00 -10.09 8.61
CA PHE A 89 22.63 -9.92 8.12
C PHE A 89 22.31 -8.44 8.02
N ASP A 90 21.34 -8.12 7.17
CA ASP A 90 20.91 -6.75 6.99
C ASP A 90 19.70 -6.44 7.88
N ILE A 91 19.79 -5.36 8.66
CA ILE A 91 18.67 -4.78 9.36
C ILE A 91 18.00 -3.80 8.39
N ILE A 92 16.77 -4.10 7.99
CA ILE A 92 15.99 -3.34 7.04
C ILE A 92 14.88 -2.54 7.74
N PRO A 93 14.37 -1.45 7.16
CA PRO A 93 13.24 -0.73 7.71
C PRO A 93 12.04 -1.64 8.00
N ALA A 94 11.31 -1.34 9.06
CA ALA A 94 10.10 -2.09 9.41
C ALA A 94 9.02 -1.92 8.33
N LYS A 95 8.14 -2.93 8.18
CA LYS A 95 6.98 -2.90 7.28
C LYS A 95 6.14 -1.65 7.50
N GLN A 96 5.72 -1.01 6.40
CA GLN A 96 4.85 0.16 6.45
C GLN A 96 3.37 -0.22 6.61
N THR A 97 2.59 0.75 7.10
CA THR A 97 1.13 0.64 7.21
C THR A 97 0.49 1.87 6.58
N ILE A 98 -0.40 1.65 5.62
CA ILE A 98 -1.27 2.72 5.10
C ILE A 98 -2.31 3.01 6.19
N GLN A 99 -2.29 4.23 6.72
CA GLN A 99 -3.21 4.70 7.77
C GLN A 99 -4.52 5.17 7.16
N LYS A 100 -4.44 5.94 6.07
CA LYS A 100 -5.60 6.55 5.43
C LYS A 100 -5.54 6.48 3.91
N LEU A 101 -6.69 6.21 3.29
CA LEU A 101 -6.94 6.36 1.86
C LEU A 101 -8.22 7.18 1.69
N GLU A 102 -8.16 8.25 0.92
CA GLU A 102 -9.33 9.06 0.61
C GLU A 102 -9.52 9.21 -0.88
N THR A 103 -10.76 9.02 -1.31
CA THR A 103 -11.18 9.23 -2.69
C THR A 103 -11.02 10.71 -3.08
N ARG A 104 -10.44 10.95 -4.25
CA ARG A 104 -10.37 12.26 -4.90
C ARG A 104 -10.87 12.13 -6.35
N TYR A 105 -11.29 13.26 -6.91
CA TYR A 105 -11.59 13.32 -8.33
C TYR A 105 -10.33 13.08 -9.16
N LYS A 106 -10.36 12.06 -10.05
CA LYS A 106 -9.19 11.61 -10.82
C LYS A 106 -7.94 11.36 -9.97
N GLY A 107 -8.12 10.85 -8.75
CA GLY A 107 -7.01 10.63 -7.85
C GLY A 107 -7.42 10.05 -6.51
N PHE A 108 -6.46 10.00 -5.63
CA PHE A 108 -6.66 9.63 -4.23
C PHE A 108 -5.59 10.27 -3.35
N PHE A 109 -5.90 10.41 -2.08
CA PHE A 109 -4.94 10.75 -1.04
C PHE A 109 -4.56 9.47 -0.30
N VAL A 110 -3.27 9.30 -0.05
CA VAL A 110 -2.72 8.19 0.75
C VAL A 110 -1.85 8.74 1.87
N ASP A 111 -2.03 8.22 3.06
CA ASP A 111 -1.31 8.55 4.28
C ASP A 111 -0.79 7.26 4.93
N TRP A 112 0.43 7.31 5.48
CA TRP A 112 1.09 6.17 6.11
C TRP A 112 1.81 6.57 7.39
N ALA A 113 2.17 5.57 8.22
CA ALA A 113 2.89 5.82 9.45
C ALA A 113 4.31 6.34 9.17
N GLN A 114 4.63 7.55 9.64
CA GLN A 114 5.99 8.08 9.58
C GLN A 114 6.95 7.19 10.37
N LYS A 115 8.13 6.92 9.81
CA LYS A 115 9.22 6.19 10.47
C LYS A 115 10.42 7.09 10.62
N GLY A 116 10.81 7.39 11.86
CA GLY A 116 11.93 8.31 12.15
C GLY A 116 13.28 7.87 11.58
N SER A 117 13.44 6.57 11.31
CA SER A 117 14.65 5.99 10.69
C SER A 117 14.61 5.98 9.16
N ALA A 118 13.52 6.39 8.52
CA ALA A 118 13.40 6.41 7.06
C ALA A 118 14.14 7.61 6.46
N THR A 119 14.83 7.38 5.34
CA THR A 119 15.29 8.45 4.45
C THR A 119 14.14 8.93 3.58
N GLY A 120 13.26 8.01 3.16
CA GLY A 120 12.11 8.33 2.32
C GLY A 120 11.20 7.14 2.11
N TYR A 121 10.29 7.27 1.13
CA TYR A 121 9.24 6.29 0.86
C TYR A 121 9.07 6.04 -0.63
N ASP A 122 8.74 4.79 -0.97
CA ASP A 122 8.21 4.42 -2.27
C ASP A 122 6.71 4.14 -2.15
N ILE A 123 5.93 4.74 -3.03
CA ILE A 123 4.51 4.50 -3.18
C ILE A 123 4.29 3.85 -4.55
N GLN A 124 3.60 2.72 -4.59
CA GLN A 124 3.17 2.09 -5.83
C GLN A 124 1.66 2.03 -5.91
N TYR A 125 1.14 2.25 -7.12
CA TYR A 125 -0.29 2.09 -7.41
C TYR A 125 -0.50 1.49 -8.80
N SER A 126 -1.53 0.65 -8.91
CA SER A 126 -1.90 -0.06 -10.13
C SER A 126 -3.41 -0.25 -10.20
N THR A 127 -3.95 -0.47 -11.39
CA THR A 127 -5.33 -0.94 -11.57
C THR A 127 -5.45 -2.46 -11.42
N SER A 128 -4.34 -3.17 -11.27
CA SER A 128 -4.27 -4.61 -11.06
C SER A 128 -4.03 -4.94 -9.59
N ALA A 129 -4.80 -5.89 -9.03
CA ALA A 129 -4.70 -6.30 -7.63
C ALA A 129 -3.34 -6.93 -7.29
N ASN A 130 -2.68 -7.57 -8.24
CA ASN A 130 -1.33 -8.14 -8.08
C ASN A 130 -0.21 -7.13 -8.30
N MET A 131 -0.53 -5.83 -8.46
CA MET A 131 0.40 -4.75 -8.71
C MET A 131 1.16 -4.83 -10.06
N SER A 132 0.69 -5.65 -11.01
CA SER A 132 1.24 -5.66 -12.37
C SER A 132 1.10 -4.29 -13.02
N GLY A 133 2.14 -3.82 -13.74
CA GLY A 133 2.17 -2.50 -14.36
C GLY A 133 2.07 -1.33 -13.38
N ALA A 134 2.51 -1.51 -12.14
CA ALA A 134 2.42 -0.46 -11.13
C ALA A 134 3.23 0.78 -11.48
N THR A 135 2.64 1.94 -11.30
CA THR A 135 3.34 3.23 -11.31
C THR A 135 3.96 3.47 -9.93
N SER A 136 5.21 3.92 -9.92
CA SER A 136 5.95 4.22 -8.69
C SER A 136 6.12 5.72 -8.50
N LYS A 137 6.02 6.18 -7.24
CA LYS A 137 6.44 7.50 -6.76
C LYS A 137 7.51 7.29 -5.71
N HIS A 138 8.63 7.98 -5.87
CA HIS A 138 9.77 7.96 -4.96
C HIS A 138 9.85 9.30 -4.23
N LEU A 139 9.80 9.27 -2.90
CA LEU A 139 9.93 10.44 -2.03
C LEU A 139 11.29 10.38 -1.33
N THR A 140 12.10 11.42 -1.50
CA THR A 140 13.49 11.49 -0.99
C THR A 140 13.61 12.06 0.42
N ALA A 141 12.48 12.29 1.08
CA ALA A 141 12.42 12.78 2.46
C ALA A 141 11.44 11.93 3.29
N ASN A 142 11.66 11.85 4.60
CA ASN A 142 10.75 11.16 5.50
C ASN A 142 9.51 12.00 5.89
N LYS A 143 9.41 13.22 5.40
CA LYS A 143 8.23 14.10 5.43
C LYS A 143 8.02 14.69 4.03
N PRO A 144 6.78 14.83 3.59
CA PRO A 144 5.53 14.42 4.26
C PRO A 144 5.39 12.89 4.31
N ASP A 145 4.56 12.41 5.24
CA ASP A 145 4.13 11.02 5.42
C ASP A 145 2.82 10.71 4.65
N ASN A 146 2.52 11.52 3.67
CA ASN A 146 1.32 11.43 2.84
C ASN A 146 1.59 11.92 1.41
N LEU A 147 0.70 11.55 0.50
CA LEU A 147 0.78 11.98 -0.90
C LEU A 147 -0.62 12.03 -1.53
N THR A 148 -0.85 13.05 -2.34
CA THR A 148 -2.01 13.08 -3.25
C THR A 148 -1.57 12.63 -4.65
N ILE A 149 -2.17 11.57 -5.13
CA ILE A 149 -2.03 11.09 -6.50
C ILE A 149 -3.17 11.68 -7.33
N SER A 150 -2.84 12.31 -8.46
CA SER A 150 -3.80 12.96 -9.37
C SER A 150 -3.56 12.53 -10.82
N GLY A 151 -4.42 12.97 -11.74
CA GLY A 151 -4.31 12.64 -13.16
C GLY A 151 -4.80 11.23 -13.52
N LEU A 152 -5.44 10.52 -12.59
CA LEU A 152 -5.95 9.18 -12.78
C LEU A 152 -7.29 9.14 -13.52
N THR A 153 -7.72 7.96 -13.91
CA THR A 153 -9.06 7.73 -14.49
C THR A 153 -10.12 7.86 -13.38
N ALA A 154 -11.19 8.59 -13.65
CA ALA A 154 -12.34 8.70 -12.73
C ALA A 154 -13.13 7.40 -12.67
N ASP A 155 -13.81 7.15 -11.54
CA ASP A 155 -14.61 5.92 -11.28
C ASP A 155 -13.80 4.62 -11.48
N LYS A 156 -12.49 4.63 -11.23
CA LYS A 156 -11.60 3.50 -11.42
C LYS A 156 -11.00 3.05 -10.08
N THR A 157 -10.96 1.75 -9.83
CA THR A 157 -10.29 1.19 -8.66
C THR A 157 -8.78 1.14 -8.91
N TYR A 158 -8.02 1.58 -7.89
CA TYR A 158 -6.58 1.48 -7.81
C TYR A 158 -6.18 0.72 -6.55
N TYR A 159 -5.15 -0.09 -6.66
CA TYR A 159 -4.49 -0.81 -5.58
C TYR A 159 -3.21 -0.05 -5.22
N VAL A 160 -2.94 0.10 -3.93
CA VAL A 160 -1.87 0.97 -3.43
C VAL A 160 -1.07 0.23 -2.37
N ARG A 161 0.26 0.39 -2.39
CA ARG A 161 1.16 -0.05 -1.33
C ARG A 161 2.28 0.96 -1.13
N VAL A 162 2.84 0.97 0.08
CA VAL A 162 3.90 1.89 0.48
C VAL A 162 5.01 1.11 1.18
N ARG A 163 6.26 1.49 0.98
CA ARG A 163 7.40 1.03 1.79
C ARG A 163 8.30 2.21 2.15
N SER A 164 9.02 2.10 3.26
CA SER A 164 10.12 3.01 3.58
C SER A 164 11.44 2.47 3.05
N TYR A 165 12.39 3.36 2.87
CA TYR A 165 13.79 3.00 2.66
C TYR A 165 14.70 3.88 3.52
N THR A 166 15.90 3.37 3.79
CA THR A 166 16.94 4.09 4.56
C THR A 166 18.26 3.94 3.84
N ASN A 167 18.95 5.07 3.63
CA ASN A 167 20.30 5.10 3.09
C ASN A 167 21.32 5.05 4.24
N VAL A 168 22.28 4.14 4.13
CA VAL A 168 23.42 4.03 5.07
C VAL A 168 24.68 4.00 4.22
N GLY A 169 25.44 5.09 4.24
CA GLY A 169 26.51 5.29 3.27
C GLY A 169 25.98 5.28 1.82
N SER A 170 26.58 4.47 0.98
CA SER A 170 26.18 4.30 -0.43
C SER A 170 25.10 3.22 -0.64
N LYS A 171 24.70 2.47 0.40
CA LYS A 171 23.74 1.38 0.29
C LYS A 171 22.34 1.81 0.74
N THR A 172 21.34 1.46 -0.06
CA THR A 172 19.92 1.66 0.26
C THR A 172 19.32 0.36 0.80
N TYR A 173 18.70 0.44 1.98
CA TYR A 173 17.97 -0.65 2.61
C TYR A 173 16.47 -0.40 2.48
N TYR A 174 15.76 -1.31 1.83
CA TYR A 174 14.32 -1.21 1.63
C TYR A 174 13.56 -2.06 2.65
N GLY A 175 12.55 -1.47 3.26
CA GLY A 175 11.58 -2.21 4.06
C GLY A 175 10.62 -3.02 3.20
N PRO A 176 9.91 -3.99 3.80
CA PRO A 176 8.83 -4.69 3.13
C PRO A 176 7.72 -3.71 2.72
N TRP A 177 7.03 -4.03 1.61
CA TRP A 177 5.82 -3.33 1.22
C TRP A 177 4.74 -3.49 2.28
N SER A 178 3.92 -2.45 2.48
CA SER A 178 2.67 -2.55 3.23
C SER A 178 1.74 -3.57 2.59
N ASP A 179 0.71 -3.98 3.32
CA ASP A 179 -0.42 -4.66 2.72
C ASP A 179 -1.03 -3.78 1.63
N ILE A 180 -1.50 -4.42 0.57
CA ILE A 180 -2.16 -3.71 -0.54
C ILE A 180 -3.54 -3.28 -0.06
N LYS A 181 -3.84 -1.99 -0.18
CA LYS A 181 -5.19 -1.44 -0.01
C LYS A 181 -5.72 -0.99 -1.35
N ASN A 182 -7.04 -0.95 -1.50
CA ASN A 182 -7.66 -0.43 -2.72
C ASN A 182 -8.51 0.80 -2.43
N ILE A 183 -8.66 1.64 -3.44
CA ILE A 183 -9.45 2.88 -3.42
C ILE A 183 -10.06 3.11 -4.80
N LYS A 184 -11.30 3.55 -4.84
CA LYS A 184 -11.95 3.94 -6.07
C LYS A 184 -11.92 5.46 -6.21
N THR A 185 -11.44 5.98 -7.34
CA THR A 185 -11.45 7.41 -7.63
C THR A 185 -12.88 7.93 -7.79
N ALA A 186 -13.12 9.20 -7.45
CA ALA A 186 -14.47 9.78 -7.57
C ALA A 186 -14.94 9.85 -9.01
N LYS A 187 -16.27 9.77 -9.20
CA LYS A 187 -16.93 10.03 -10.46
C LYS A 187 -16.79 11.50 -10.88
N TYR A 188 -16.99 11.77 -12.17
CA TYR A 188 -17.16 13.13 -12.65
C TYR A 188 -18.44 13.73 -12.05
N ASP A 189 -18.36 14.95 -11.53
CA ASP A 189 -19.52 15.66 -10.98
C ASP A 189 -20.33 16.30 -12.11
N ILE A 190 -21.48 15.68 -12.47
CA ILE A 190 -22.34 16.17 -13.57
C ILE A 190 -22.91 17.56 -13.27
N THR A 191 -22.94 18.03 -12.01
CA THR A 191 -23.44 19.38 -11.66
C THR A 191 -22.62 20.50 -12.31
N LYS A 192 -21.39 20.18 -12.73
CA LYS A 192 -20.48 21.08 -13.47
C LYS A 192 -20.71 21.09 -14.98
N ALA A 193 -21.65 20.26 -15.47
CA ALA A 193 -22.01 20.23 -16.89
C ALA A 193 -22.92 21.41 -17.27
N SER A 194 -22.73 21.92 -18.47
CA SER A 194 -23.67 22.86 -19.08
C SER A 194 -24.89 22.12 -19.65
N VAL A 195 -26.05 22.71 -19.52
CA VAL A 195 -27.32 22.16 -20.02
C VAL A 195 -27.99 23.21 -20.89
N SER A 196 -28.36 22.83 -22.10
CA SER A 196 -29.10 23.65 -23.07
C SER A 196 -30.31 22.86 -23.66
N GLY A 197 -31.15 23.55 -24.45
CA GLY A 197 -32.34 22.94 -25.06
C GLY A 197 -33.57 22.91 -24.15
N ILE A 198 -33.52 23.59 -22.98
CA ILE A 198 -34.68 23.74 -22.12
C ILE A 198 -35.39 25.03 -22.47
N SER A 199 -36.68 24.95 -22.84
CA SER A 199 -37.49 26.12 -23.27
C SER A 199 -38.93 25.99 -22.77
N THR A 200 -39.63 27.13 -22.75
CA THR A 200 -41.07 27.19 -22.52
C THR A 200 -41.80 26.39 -23.60
N LYS A 201 -42.83 25.64 -23.25
CA LYS A 201 -43.64 24.84 -24.14
C LYS A 201 -45.11 25.19 -24.01
N ALA A 202 -45.88 25.01 -25.08
CA ALA A 202 -47.34 25.09 -25.04
C ALA A 202 -47.92 23.79 -24.49
N TYR A 203 -49.02 23.91 -23.76
CA TYR A 203 -49.76 22.76 -23.23
C TYR A 203 -50.33 21.91 -24.39
N THR A 204 -50.15 20.60 -24.35
CA THR A 204 -50.55 19.66 -25.40
C THR A 204 -51.55 18.61 -24.92
N GLY A 205 -51.98 18.61 -23.67
CA GLY A 205 -52.76 17.56 -23.06
C GLY A 205 -51.97 16.29 -22.70
N LYS A 206 -50.70 16.20 -23.15
CA LYS A 206 -49.82 15.04 -22.92
C LYS A 206 -48.58 15.46 -22.09
N ALA A 207 -47.82 14.47 -21.61
CA ALA A 207 -46.56 14.72 -20.96
C ALA A 207 -45.55 15.42 -21.90
N ILE A 208 -45.00 16.54 -21.47
CA ILE A 208 -44.06 17.36 -22.24
C ILE A 208 -42.62 17.05 -21.79
N THR A 209 -41.76 16.75 -22.77
CA THR A 209 -40.32 16.55 -22.57
C THR A 209 -39.53 17.66 -23.27
N GLN A 210 -38.23 17.75 -22.98
CA GLN A 210 -37.30 18.73 -23.55
C GLN A 210 -36.25 18.01 -24.40
N ASN A 211 -35.83 18.61 -25.50
CA ASN A 211 -34.68 18.13 -26.26
C ASN A 211 -33.41 18.73 -25.68
N ILE A 212 -32.81 18.00 -24.71
CA ILE A 212 -31.73 18.52 -23.86
C ILE A 212 -30.39 18.10 -24.43
N THR A 213 -29.45 19.05 -24.47
CA THR A 213 -28.01 18.79 -24.67
C THR A 213 -27.26 19.05 -23.37
N VAL A 214 -26.53 18.05 -22.90
CA VAL A 214 -25.66 18.15 -21.70
C VAL A 214 -24.21 18.06 -22.18
N LYS A 215 -23.36 19.04 -21.80
CA LYS A 215 -21.94 19.04 -22.14
C LYS A 215 -21.09 19.15 -20.88
N TYR A 216 -20.08 18.30 -20.75
CA TYR A 216 -19.10 18.32 -19.68
C TYR A 216 -17.72 18.68 -20.26
N ASN A 217 -17.12 19.78 -19.81
CA ASN A 217 -15.87 20.31 -20.38
C ASN A 217 -15.91 20.38 -21.93
N GLY A 218 -17.02 20.91 -22.50
CA GLY A 218 -17.21 21.04 -23.96
C GLY A 218 -17.67 19.78 -24.68
N THR A 219 -17.49 18.59 -24.10
CA THR A 219 -17.87 17.31 -24.71
C THR A 219 -19.35 16.97 -24.45
N ALA A 220 -20.11 16.67 -25.52
CA ALA A 220 -21.51 16.26 -25.39
C ALA A 220 -21.61 14.90 -24.69
N LEU A 221 -22.49 14.82 -23.70
CA LEU A 221 -22.81 13.57 -22.99
C LEU A 221 -23.98 12.86 -23.64
N LYS A 222 -23.96 11.52 -23.57
CA LYS A 222 -24.96 10.65 -24.19
C LYS A 222 -26.03 10.26 -23.16
N ASN A 223 -27.30 10.59 -23.47
CA ASN A 223 -28.46 10.15 -22.67
C ASN A 223 -28.57 8.62 -22.69
N GLY A 224 -28.90 8.02 -21.55
CA GLY A 224 -28.96 6.58 -21.35
C GLY A 224 -27.61 5.95 -20.97
N THR A 225 -26.46 6.57 -21.34
CA THR A 225 -25.11 6.08 -21.06
C THR A 225 -24.43 6.93 -19.97
N ASP A 226 -24.35 8.25 -20.17
CA ASP A 226 -23.65 9.19 -19.29
C ASP A 226 -24.58 9.88 -18.28
N TYR A 227 -25.85 9.97 -18.63
CA TYR A 227 -26.90 10.51 -17.76
C TYR A 227 -28.28 9.93 -18.15
N THR A 228 -29.26 10.15 -17.28
CA THR A 228 -30.69 9.90 -17.55
C THR A 228 -31.49 11.13 -17.23
N THR A 229 -32.65 11.28 -17.86
CA THR A 229 -33.60 12.37 -17.59
C THR A 229 -34.90 11.83 -17.03
N SER A 230 -35.46 12.56 -16.06
CA SER A 230 -36.80 12.34 -15.56
C SER A 230 -37.53 13.67 -15.44
N TYR A 231 -38.86 13.65 -15.52
CA TYR A 231 -39.70 14.83 -15.53
C TYR A 231 -40.76 14.75 -14.45
N SER A 232 -41.10 15.90 -13.86
CA SER A 232 -42.23 16.02 -12.93
C SER A 232 -43.03 17.30 -13.24
N ASN A 233 -44.34 17.28 -12.92
CA ASN A 233 -45.28 18.35 -13.18
C ASN A 233 -45.38 18.73 -14.68
N ASN A 234 -44.99 17.84 -15.57
CA ASN A 234 -44.89 18.11 -17.01
C ASN A 234 -46.16 17.77 -17.83
N LYS A 235 -47.29 17.54 -17.14
CA LYS A 235 -48.61 17.26 -17.74
C LYS A 235 -49.65 18.35 -17.52
N LYS A 236 -49.30 19.45 -16.86
CA LYS A 236 -50.20 20.56 -16.51
C LYS A 236 -49.55 21.89 -16.87
N ILE A 237 -50.39 22.89 -17.09
CA ILE A 237 -49.97 24.29 -17.24
C ILE A 237 -49.26 24.71 -15.95
N GLY A 238 -48.16 25.46 -16.07
CA GLY A 238 -47.36 25.96 -14.94
C GLY A 238 -45.91 25.51 -15.01
N LYS A 239 -45.26 25.45 -13.85
CA LYS A 239 -43.84 25.14 -13.68
C LYS A 239 -43.61 23.62 -13.68
N ALA A 240 -42.88 23.11 -14.65
CA ALA A 240 -42.45 21.73 -14.76
C ALA A 240 -40.93 21.61 -14.42
N ILE A 241 -40.53 20.43 -14.07
CA ILE A 241 -39.14 20.12 -13.66
C ILE A 241 -38.56 19.02 -14.56
N VAL A 242 -37.32 19.21 -14.99
CA VAL A 242 -36.50 18.13 -15.53
C VAL A 242 -35.33 17.88 -14.55
N LYS A 243 -35.13 16.62 -14.22
CA LYS A 243 -34.03 16.11 -13.40
C LYS A 243 -33.10 15.31 -14.30
N ILE A 244 -31.81 15.69 -14.32
CA ILE A 244 -30.73 15.04 -15.06
C ILE A 244 -29.84 14.36 -14.05
N THR A 245 -29.81 13.02 -14.06
CA THR A 245 -29.05 12.21 -13.12
C THR A 245 -27.84 11.59 -13.82
N GLY A 246 -26.64 11.84 -13.29
CA GLY A 246 -25.41 11.24 -13.81
C GLY A 246 -25.44 9.71 -13.76
N LYS A 247 -24.92 9.06 -14.80
CA LYS A 247 -24.82 7.61 -14.96
C LYS A 247 -23.42 7.21 -15.39
N GLY A 248 -23.03 5.94 -15.19
CA GLY A 248 -21.69 5.44 -15.53
C GLY A 248 -20.60 6.18 -14.74
N LYS A 249 -19.70 6.83 -15.45
CA LYS A 249 -18.59 7.61 -14.85
C LYS A 249 -18.98 8.98 -14.30
N TYR A 250 -20.23 9.41 -14.50
CA TYR A 250 -20.78 10.65 -13.96
C TYR A 250 -21.66 10.37 -12.74
N GLY A 251 -21.59 11.24 -11.72
CA GLY A 251 -22.42 11.22 -10.52
C GLY A 251 -23.04 12.60 -10.28
N GLY A 252 -24.01 12.67 -9.37
CA GLY A 252 -24.71 13.91 -9.05
C GLY A 252 -26.00 14.12 -9.87
N ILE A 253 -26.68 15.23 -9.61
CA ILE A 253 -27.99 15.53 -10.16
C ILE A 253 -28.06 17.02 -10.49
N ILE A 254 -28.55 17.34 -11.70
CA ILE A 254 -28.92 18.70 -12.12
C ILE A 254 -30.44 18.76 -12.17
N THR A 255 -31.03 19.78 -11.54
CA THR A 255 -32.46 20.08 -11.62
C THR A 255 -32.66 21.40 -12.35
N LYS A 256 -33.52 21.40 -13.36
CA LYS A 256 -33.90 22.59 -14.12
C LYS A 256 -35.43 22.69 -14.24
N ASN A 257 -35.91 23.91 -14.25
CA ASN A 257 -37.32 24.21 -14.43
C ASN A 257 -37.61 24.66 -15.85
N PHE A 258 -38.82 24.41 -16.34
CA PHE A 258 -39.37 25.02 -17.55
C PHE A 258 -40.85 25.32 -17.36
N THR A 259 -41.40 26.25 -18.17
CA THR A 259 -42.80 26.67 -18.07
C THR A 259 -43.62 26.00 -19.16
N ILE A 260 -44.83 25.56 -18.83
CA ILE A 260 -45.84 25.10 -19.74
C ILE A 260 -46.94 26.17 -19.77
N ASN A 261 -47.06 26.86 -20.89
CA ASN A 261 -48.06 27.90 -21.10
C ASN A 261 -49.37 27.29 -21.64
N PRO A 262 -50.54 27.99 -21.48
CA PRO A 262 -51.74 27.61 -22.17
C PRO A 262 -51.51 27.50 -23.68
N ALA A 263 -52.21 26.57 -24.32
CA ALA A 263 -52.20 26.48 -25.79
C ALA A 263 -52.84 27.74 -26.43
N LYS A 264 -52.24 28.28 -27.49
CA LYS A 264 -52.84 29.36 -28.24
C LYS A 264 -54.15 28.89 -28.83
N GLN A 265 -55.25 29.57 -28.55
CA GLN A 265 -56.51 29.31 -29.21
C GLN A 265 -56.45 29.75 -30.69
N LYS A 266 -56.89 28.89 -31.59
CA LYS A 266 -57.15 29.26 -32.98
C LYS A 266 -58.56 29.79 -33.04
N ILE A 267 -58.72 31.08 -33.37
CA ILE A 267 -60.02 31.63 -33.70
C ILE A 267 -60.37 31.05 -35.07
N GLN A 268 -61.38 30.21 -35.12
CA GLN A 268 -62.00 29.86 -36.42
C GLN A 268 -62.83 31.05 -36.87
N LYS A 269 -62.56 31.55 -38.10
CA LYS A 269 -63.46 32.48 -38.74
C LYS A 269 -64.79 31.76 -39.00
N LEU A 270 -65.87 32.32 -38.44
CA LEU A 270 -67.19 31.97 -38.80
C LEU A 270 -67.47 32.34 -40.28
#